data_58d5ec3691f2f12dee0b69aa8a7b6067
#
_entry.id   58d5ec3691f2f12dee0b69aa8a7b6067
#
_cell.length_a   1.000
_cell.length_b   1.000
_cell.length_c   1.000
_cell.angle_alpha   90.00
_cell.angle_beta   90.00
_cell.angle_gamma   90.00
#
_symmetry.space_group_name_H-M   'P 1'
#
loop_
_entity.id
_entity.type
_entity.pdbx_description
1 polymer ?
#
loop_
_entity_poly.entity_id
_entity_poly.type
_entity_poly.pdbx_seq_one_letter_code
_entity_poly.pdbx_strand_id
1 'polypeptide(L)'
;MSKYTGTQTEKNLEAAFAGESQARNKYTYFASKAKKEGFEQIAALFLKTADNEKEHAKMWFKELGGIGSTAGNLAAAAAGENFEWTDMYAGFAETAEKEGFPELAAKFRMVAAIEKHHEERYRALLRNVEAQEVFKKSDVKVWECRNCGHIVVGEQAPEICPTCAHPQAYFEICAENY
;
A
#
# COMPACT_ATOMS: atom_id res chain seq x y z
N MET A 1 15.03 -11.52 -11.88
CA MET A 1 14.68 -12.76 -11.14
C MET A 1 15.57 -12.84 -9.92
N SER A 2 15.05 -13.30 -8.80
CA SER A 2 15.84 -13.56 -7.59
C SER A 2 16.89 -14.65 -7.85
N LYS A 3 18.07 -14.53 -7.23
CA LYS A 3 19.12 -15.58 -7.27
C LYS A 3 18.67 -16.91 -6.65
N TYR A 4 17.52 -16.92 -5.98
CA TYR A 4 16.95 -18.08 -5.29
C TYR A 4 15.88 -18.81 -6.10
N THR A 5 15.56 -18.34 -7.32
CA THR A 5 14.44 -18.83 -8.12
C THR A 5 14.46 -20.35 -8.29
N GLY A 6 13.36 -21.02 -7.96
CA GLY A 6 13.17 -22.46 -8.06
C GLY A 6 13.77 -23.28 -6.90
N THR A 7 14.37 -22.63 -5.89
CA THR A 7 15.00 -23.33 -4.76
C THR A 7 14.07 -23.49 -3.55
N GLN A 8 14.40 -24.40 -2.63
CA GLN A 8 13.72 -24.46 -1.33
C GLN A 8 13.96 -23.18 -0.50
N THR A 9 15.09 -22.50 -0.70
CA THR A 9 15.39 -21.21 -0.04
C THR A 9 14.42 -20.12 -0.46
N GLU A 10 14.02 -20.06 -1.73
CA GLU A 10 12.98 -19.14 -2.19
C GLU A 10 11.67 -19.35 -1.42
N LYS A 11 11.19 -20.60 -1.35
CA LYS A 11 9.98 -20.95 -0.59
C LYS A 11 10.10 -20.60 0.90
N ASN A 12 11.29 -20.77 1.48
CA ASN A 12 11.53 -20.39 2.87
C ASN A 12 11.46 -18.86 3.06
N LEU A 13 11.99 -18.08 2.10
CA LEU A 13 11.91 -16.61 2.12
C LEU A 13 10.45 -16.11 1.97
N GLU A 14 9.68 -16.74 1.07
CA GLU A 14 8.25 -16.45 0.90
C GLU A 14 7.47 -16.73 2.18
N ALA A 15 7.71 -17.90 2.80
CA ALA A 15 7.09 -18.29 4.05
C ALA A 15 7.47 -17.36 5.21
N ALA A 16 8.74 -16.96 5.29
CA ALA A 16 9.22 -16.01 6.29
C ALA A 16 8.57 -14.64 6.09
N PHE A 17 8.55 -14.09 4.86
CA PHE A 17 7.86 -12.85 4.54
C PHE A 17 6.38 -12.87 4.92
N ALA A 18 5.67 -13.95 4.59
CA ALA A 18 4.27 -14.14 4.94
C ALA A 18 4.06 -14.20 6.47
N GLY A 19 4.90 -14.95 7.20
CA GLY A 19 4.84 -15.10 8.66
C GLY A 19 5.02 -13.77 9.37
N GLU A 20 6.08 -13.02 9.04
CA GLU A 20 6.38 -11.71 9.64
C GLU A 20 5.31 -10.66 9.31
N SER A 21 4.78 -10.68 8.07
CA SER A 21 3.68 -9.78 7.66
C SER A 21 2.41 -10.04 8.47
N GLN A 22 2.08 -11.31 8.72
CA GLN A 22 0.96 -11.69 9.58
C GLN A 22 1.20 -11.30 11.05
N ALA A 23 2.39 -11.56 11.58
CA ALA A 23 2.77 -11.22 12.96
C ALA A 23 2.63 -9.71 13.19
N ARG A 24 3.16 -8.88 12.28
CA ARG A 24 3.01 -7.42 12.31
C ARG A 24 1.55 -6.99 12.47
N ASN A 25 0.66 -7.51 11.64
CA ASN A 25 -0.74 -7.13 11.68
C ASN A 25 -1.42 -7.64 12.98
N LYS A 26 -1.18 -8.89 13.37
CA LYS A 26 -1.73 -9.47 14.61
C LYS A 26 -1.33 -8.66 15.84
N TYR A 27 -0.06 -8.26 15.96
CA TYR A 27 0.43 -7.51 17.12
C TYR A 27 -0.17 -6.11 17.18
N THR A 28 -0.42 -5.47 16.04
CA THR A 28 -1.15 -4.18 16.00
C THR A 28 -2.58 -4.34 16.54
N TYR A 29 -3.27 -5.45 16.20
CA TYR A 29 -4.61 -5.74 16.71
C TYR A 29 -4.59 -6.08 18.20
N PHE A 30 -3.59 -6.85 18.67
CA PHE A 30 -3.40 -7.17 20.09
C PHE A 30 -3.10 -5.93 20.92
N ALA A 31 -2.28 -5.01 20.39
CA ALA A 31 -2.02 -3.72 21.02
C ALA A 31 -3.31 -2.90 21.22
N SER A 32 -4.18 -2.85 20.20
CA SER A 32 -5.49 -2.19 20.31
C SER A 32 -6.36 -2.80 21.39
N LYS A 33 -6.35 -4.11 21.55
CA LYS A 33 -7.09 -4.81 22.61
C LYS A 33 -6.51 -4.51 23.99
N ALA A 34 -5.19 -4.63 24.15
CA ALA A 34 -4.49 -4.34 25.40
C ALA A 34 -4.76 -2.91 25.89
N LYS A 35 -4.74 -1.95 24.96
CA LYS A 35 -5.04 -0.55 25.27
C LYS A 35 -6.47 -0.35 25.80
N LYS A 36 -7.46 -1.00 25.17
CA LYS A 36 -8.86 -0.97 25.63
C LYS A 36 -9.06 -1.60 27.02
N GLU A 37 -8.17 -2.51 27.42
CA GLU A 37 -8.16 -3.15 28.74
C GLU A 37 -7.34 -2.41 29.77
N GLY A 38 -6.71 -1.26 29.42
CA GLY A 38 -5.91 -0.43 30.31
C GLY A 38 -4.45 -0.88 30.45
N PHE A 39 -3.96 -1.79 29.62
CA PHE A 39 -2.59 -2.30 29.67
C PHE A 39 -1.67 -1.52 28.70
N GLU A 40 -1.43 -0.25 28.97
CA GLU A 40 -0.67 0.65 28.08
C GLU A 40 0.76 0.16 27.80
N GLN A 41 1.47 -0.38 28.80
CA GLN A 41 2.81 -0.93 28.62
C GLN A 41 2.80 -2.14 27.68
N ILE A 42 1.84 -3.05 27.86
CA ILE A 42 1.70 -4.24 26.99
C ILE A 42 1.37 -3.81 25.57
N ALA A 43 0.46 -2.85 25.40
CA ALA A 43 0.14 -2.29 24.10
C ALA A 43 1.37 -1.69 23.40
N ALA A 44 2.19 -0.91 24.12
CA ALA A 44 3.42 -0.34 23.60
C ALA A 44 4.44 -1.40 23.18
N LEU A 45 4.57 -2.49 23.94
CA LEU A 45 5.46 -3.62 23.60
C LEU A 45 4.99 -4.36 22.36
N PHE A 46 3.68 -4.60 22.20
CA PHE A 46 3.12 -5.16 20.96
C PHE A 46 3.40 -4.28 19.75
N LEU A 47 3.22 -2.95 19.84
CA LEU A 47 3.50 -2.03 18.73
C LEU A 47 4.99 -2.01 18.38
N LYS A 48 5.87 -1.98 19.39
CA LYS A 48 7.32 -2.05 19.18
C LYS A 48 7.71 -3.34 18.43
N THR A 49 7.15 -4.49 18.86
CA THR A 49 7.41 -5.76 18.20
C THR A 49 6.84 -5.76 16.76
N ALA A 50 5.63 -5.23 16.55
CA ALA A 50 5.05 -5.10 15.21
C ALA A 50 5.94 -4.29 14.25
N ASP A 51 6.61 -3.24 14.74
CA ASP A 51 7.58 -2.47 13.94
C ASP A 51 8.87 -3.28 13.63
N ASN A 52 9.31 -4.15 14.55
CA ASN A 52 10.43 -5.07 14.27
C ASN A 52 10.05 -6.08 13.19
N GLU A 53 8.86 -6.70 13.29
CA GLU A 53 8.39 -7.69 12.30
C GLU A 53 8.20 -7.08 10.90
N LYS A 54 7.82 -5.79 10.82
CA LYS A 54 7.81 -5.05 9.56
C LYS A 54 9.20 -4.99 8.91
N GLU A 55 10.25 -4.75 9.67
CA GLU A 55 11.62 -4.70 9.14
C GLU A 55 12.14 -6.10 8.78
N HIS A 56 11.78 -7.15 9.54
CA HIS A 56 12.07 -8.54 9.17
C HIS A 56 11.41 -8.92 7.84
N ALA A 57 10.10 -8.67 7.70
CA ALA A 57 9.37 -8.91 6.45
C ALA A 57 10.02 -8.19 5.26
N LYS A 58 10.42 -6.92 5.45
CA LYS A 58 11.10 -6.13 4.42
C LYS A 58 12.45 -6.71 4.01
N MET A 59 13.22 -7.29 4.94
CA MET A 59 14.48 -7.97 4.60
C MET A 59 14.23 -9.14 3.66
N TRP A 60 13.28 -10.00 3.97
CA TRP A 60 12.94 -11.17 3.15
C TRP A 60 12.36 -10.77 1.80
N PHE A 61 11.50 -9.76 1.78
CA PHE A 61 10.93 -9.24 0.54
C PHE A 61 11.97 -8.63 -0.40
N LYS A 62 13.01 -7.99 0.14
CA LYS A 62 14.16 -7.51 -0.64
C LYS A 62 14.97 -8.65 -1.24
N GLU A 63 15.25 -9.73 -0.49
CA GLU A 63 15.95 -10.91 -1.00
C GLU A 63 15.19 -11.58 -2.14
N LEU A 64 13.85 -11.57 -2.08
CA LEU A 64 12.97 -12.03 -3.16
C LEU A 64 12.94 -11.08 -4.38
N GLY A 65 13.56 -9.91 -4.29
CA GLY A 65 13.52 -8.91 -5.36
C GLY A 65 12.17 -8.19 -5.46
N GLY A 66 11.35 -8.21 -4.39
CA GLY A 66 9.98 -7.67 -4.38
C GLY A 66 9.90 -6.13 -4.36
N ILE A 67 11.01 -5.42 -4.12
CA ILE A 67 11.04 -3.95 -4.11
C ILE A 67 11.83 -3.46 -5.32
N GLY A 68 11.12 -2.90 -6.29
CA GLY A 68 11.69 -2.33 -7.51
C GLY A 68 11.64 -0.80 -7.54
N SER A 69 11.66 -0.24 -8.75
CA SER A 69 11.38 1.18 -8.98
C SER A 69 9.94 1.53 -8.62
N THR A 70 9.64 2.81 -8.43
CA THR A 70 8.26 3.25 -8.15
C THR A 70 7.27 2.77 -9.23
N ALA A 71 7.64 2.88 -10.51
CA ALA A 71 6.80 2.36 -11.60
C ALA A 71 6.60 0.84 -11.51
N GLY A 72 7.69 0.08 -11.27
CA GLY A 72 7.61 -1.37 -11.07
C GLY A 72 6.76 -1.77 -9.87
N ASN A 73 6.89 -1.06 -8.75
CA ASN A 73 6.08 -1.31 -7.56
C ASN A 73 4.59 -0.99 -7.78
N LEU A 74 4.27 0.10 -8.51
CA LEU A 74 2.90 0.44 -8.87
C LEU A 74 2.29 -0.61 -9.80
N ALA A 75 3.05 -1.10 -10.78
CA ALA A 75 2.61 -2.19 -11.66
C ALA A 75 2.34 -3.48 -10.89
N ALA A 76 3.25 -3.85 -9.97
CA ALA A 76 3.09 -5.04 -9.13
C ALA A 76 1.89 -4.91 -8.18
N ALA A 77 1.70 -3.75 -7.56
CA ALA A 77 0.53 -3.49 -6.72
C ALA A 77 -0.77 -3.61 -7.53
N ALA A 78 -0.85 -2.94 -8.69
CA ALA A 78 -2.04 -3.04 -9.56
C ALA A 78 -2.35 -4.48 -9.99
N ALA A 79 -1.32 -5.30 -10.27
CA ALA A 79 -1.50 -6.70 -10.62
C ALA A 79 -1.98 -7.54 -9.43
N GLY A 80 -1.49 -7.27 -8.22
CA GLY A 80 -1.96 -7.90 -6.99
C GLY A 80 -3.43 -7.61 -6.73
N GLU A 81 -3.81 -6.35 -6.70
CA GLU A 81 -5.22 -5.94 -6.50
C GLU A 81 -6.14 -6.52 -7.59
N ASN A 82 -5.69 -6.57 -8.86
CA ASN A 82 -6.44 -7.19 -9.94
C ASN A 82 -6.72 -8.66 -9.64
N PHE A 83 -5.71 -9.45 -9.26
CA PHE A 83 -5.89 -10.85 -8.86
C PHE A 83 -6.84 -10.99 -7.66
N GLU A 84 -6.73 -10.10 -6.68
CA GLU A 84 -7.59 -10.17 -5.49
C GLU A 84 -9.07 -10.01 -5.84
N TRP A 85 -9.45 -9.06 -6.68
CA TRP A 85 -10.86 -8.84 -6.98
C TRP A 85 -11.41 -9.74 -8.11
N THR A 86 -10.59 -10.15 -9.10
CA THR A 86 -11.06 -10.99 -10.21
C THR A 86 -11.16 -12.46 -9.83
N ASP A 87 -10.21 -12.96 -9.05
CA ASP A 87 -10.02 -14.40 -8.80
C ASP A 87 -10.22 -14.75 -7.33
N MET A 88 -9.42 -14.16 -6.43
CA MET A 88 -9.34 -14.59 -5.03
C MET A 88 -10.67 -14.37 -4.29
N TYR A 89 -11.12 -13.12 -4.18
CA TYR A 89 -12.36 -12.80 -3.45
C TYR A 89 -13.62 -13.31 -4.17
N ALA A 90 -13.62 -13.36 -5.50
CA ALA A 90 -14.72 -13.96 -6.26
C ALA A 90 -14.87 -15.43 -5.90
N GLY A 91 -13.79 -16.21 -5.91
CA GLY A 91 -13.78 -17.61 -5.52
C GLY A 91 -14.14 -17.83 -4.04
N PHE A 92 -13.65 -16.96 -3.14
CA PHE A 92 -13.99 -17.03 -1.72
C PHE A 92 -15.47 -16.77 -1.47
N ALA A 93 -16.07 -15.80 -2.17
CA ALA A 93 -17.49 -15.51 -2.06
C ALA A 93 -18.36 -16.68 -2.52
N GLU A 94 -18.00 -17.31 -3.66
CA GLU A 94 -18.72 -18.51 -4.13
C GLU A 94 -18.62 -19.68 -3.15
N THR A 95 -17.44 -19.90 -2.59
CA THR A 95 -17.21 -20.96 -1.60
C THR A 95 -18.04 -20.71 -0.34
N ALA A 96 -18.00 -19.48 0.19
CA ALA A 96 -18.77 -19.11 1.37
C ALA A 96 -20.28 -19.28 1.17
N GLU A 97 -20.81 -18.98 -0.02
CA GLU A 97 -22.22 -19.26 -0.32
C GLU A 97 -22.56 -20.75 -0.33
N LYS A 98 -21.71 -21.56 -1.00
CA LYS A 98 -21.91 -23.03 -1.06
C LYS A 98 -21.85 -23.68 0.33
N GLU A 99 -21.05 -23.13 1.23
CA GLU A 99 -20.88 -23.61 2.61
C GLU A 99 -21.93 -23.05 3.59
N GLY A 100 -22.84 -22.18 3.13
CA GLY A 100 -23.93 -21.62 3.96
C GLY A 100 -23.55 -20.39 4.77
N PHE A 101 -22.54 -19.60 4.33
CA PHE A 101 -22.09 -18.36 4.95
C PHE A 101 -22.38 -17.12 4.07
N PRO A 102 -23.66 -16.81 3.75
CA PRO A 102 -24.00 -15.75 2.79
C PRO A 102 -23.57 -14.35 3.24
N GLU A 103 -23.55 -14.07 4.54
CA GLU A 103 -23.08 -12.78 5.07
C GLU A 103 -21.58 -12.60 4.85
N LEU A 104 -20.79 -13.67 4.94
CA LEU A 104 -19.36 -13.63 4.65
C LEU A 104 -19.12 -13.51 3.15
N ALA A 105 -19.88 -14.19 2.32
CA ALA A 105 -19.84 -14.06 0.88
C ALA A 105 -20.11 -12.62 0.43
N ALA A 106 -21.11 -11.96 1.04
CA ALA A 106 -21.38 -10.54 0.79
C ALA A 106 -20.18 -9.64 1.18
N LYS A 107 -19.52 -9.91 2.31
CA LYS A 107 -18.30 -9.16 2.72
C LYS A 107 -17.16 -9.35 1.73
N PHE A 108 -16.91 -10.57 1.26
CA PHE A 108 -15.89 -10.83 0.23
C PHE A 108 -16.16 -10.02 -1.05
N ARG A 109 -17.40 -9.95 -1.52
CA ARG A 109 -17.76 -9.13 -2.69
C ARG A 109 -17.57 -7.63 -2.44
N MET A 110 -17.88 -7.14 -1.25
CA MET A 110 -17.66 -5.73 -0.90
C MET A 110 -16.15 -5.40 -0.88
N VAL A 111 -15.32 -6.27 -0.32
CA VAL A 111 -13.87 -6.09 -0.34
C VAL A 111 -13.34 -6.15 -1.77
N ALA A 112 -13.78 -7.11 -2.60
CA ALA A 112 -13.41 -7.17 -4.02
C ALA A 112 -13.67 -5.84 -4.77
N ALA A 113 -14.79 -5.16 -4.47
CA ALA A 113 -15.08 -3.85 -5.06
C ALA A 113 -14.11 -2.76 -4.60
N ILE A 114 -13.59 -2.85 -3.37
CA ILE A 114 -12.56 -1.95 -2.85
C ILE A 114 -11.22 -2.20 -3.57
N GLU A 115 -10.81 -3.46 -3.73
CA GLU A 115 -9.54 -3.82 -4.38
C GLU A 115 -9.54 -3.45 -5.87
N LYS A 116 -10.70 -3.51 -6.54
CA LYS A 116 -10.85 -2.94 -7.89
C LYS A 116 -10.54 -1.44 -7.92
N HIS A 117 -11.02 -0.69 -6.93
CA HIS A 117 -10.73 0.74 -6.83
C HIS A 117 -9.25 1.02 -6.52
N HIS A 118 -8.60 0.17 -5.71
CA HIS A 118 -7.16 0.24 -5.48
C HIS A 118 -6.37 0.00 -6.77
N GLU A 119 -6.71 -1.01 -7.56
CA GLU A 119 -6.11 -1.27 -8.87
C GLU A 119 -6.23 -0.04 -9.78
N GLU A 120 -7.43 0.53 -9.92
CA GLU A 120 -7.67 1.71 -10.76
C GLU A 120 -6.77 2.88 -10.34
N ARG A 121 -6.63 3.11 -9.03
CA ARG A 121 -5.74 4.11 -8.44
C ARG A 121 -4.29 3.86 -8.80
N TYR A 122 -3.76 2.65 -8.58
CA TYR A 122 -2.36 2.32 -8.88
C TYR A 122 -2.06 2.42 -10.38
N ARG A 123 -2.99 2.01 -11.25
CA ARG A 123 -2.85 2.19 -12.70
C ARG A 123 -2.84 3.67 -13.11
N ALA A 124 -3.64 4.52 -12.48
CA ALA A 124 -3.63 5.95 -12.73
C ALA A 124 -2.30 6.58 -12.30
N LEU A 125 -1.78 6.22 -11.13
CA LEU A 125 -0.48 6.68 -10.64
C LEU A 125 0.68 6.19 -11.51
N LEU A 126 0.62 4.94 -11.98
CA LEU A 126 1.62 4.39 -12.90
C LEU A 126 1.66 5.19 -14.20
N ARG A 127 0.50 5.47 -14.81
CA ARG A 127 0.44 6.32 -16.02
C ARG A 127 1.06 7.69 -15.80
N ASN A 128 0.80 8.34 -14.66
CA ASN A 128 1.41 9.64 -14.33
C ASN A 128 2.93 9.55 -14.22
N VAL A 129 3.47 8.46 -13.66
CA VAL A 129 4.93 8.27 -13.55
C VAL A 129 5.55 8.04 -14.92
N GLU A 130 4.96 7.17 -15.73
CA GLU A 130 5.44 6.83 -17.08
C GLU A 130 5.38 8.03 -18.04
N ALA A 131 4.31 8.83 -17.96
CA ALA A 131 4.13 10.04 -18.76
C ALA A 131 4.92 11.25 -18.23
N GLN A 132 5.62 11.12 -17.09
CA GLN A 132 6.28 12.23 -16.39
C GLN A 132 5.30 13.36 -15.99
N GLU A 133 4.07 12.98 -15.66
CA GLU A 133 2.99 13.90 -15.32
C GLU A 133 2.73 14.03 -13.81
N VAL A 134 3.60 13.50 -12.96
CA VAL A 134 3.42 13.60 -11.50
C VAL A 134 3.44 15.06 -11.04
N PHE A 135 4.40 15.85 -11.54
CA PHE A 135 4.61 17.25 -11.18
C PHE A 135 4.30 18.24 -12.32
N LYS A 136 3.78 17.73 -13.43
CA LYS A 136 3.37 18.52 -14.61
C LYS A 136 2.09 17.94 -15.17
N LYS A 137 1.16 18.80 -15.59
CA LYS A 137 -0.11 18.40 -16.21
C LYS A 137 -0.30 19.12 -17.54
N SER A 138 -1.21 18.61 -18.35
CA SER A 138 -1.61 19.24 -19.63
C SER A 138 -2.46 20.51 -19.44
N ASP A 139 -2.98 20.73 -18.23
CA ASP A 139 -3.84 21.84 -17.87
C ASP A 139 -3.39 22.45 -16.53
N VAL A 140 -3.85 23.68 -16.30
CA VAL A 140 -3.55 24.42 -15.06
C VAL A 140 -4.15 23.69 -13.86
N LYS A 141 -3.32 23.45 -12.84
CA LYS A 141 -3.69 22.86 -11.55
C LYS A 141 -3.33 23.78 -10.41
N VAL A 142 -3.97 23.55 -9.28
CA VAL A 142 -3.57 24.12 -8.00
C VAL A 142 -2.65 23.13 -7.33
N TRP A 143 -1.41 23.54 -7.06
CA TRP A 143 -0.38 22.74 -6.40
C TRP A 143 -0.19 23.19 -4.98
N GLU A 144 -0.07 22.26 -4.06
CA GLU A 144 0.19 22.53 -2.65
C GLU A 144 1.51 21.88 -2.21
N CYS A 145 2.31 22.64 -1.46
CA CYS A 145 3.50 22.12 -0.81
C CYS A 145 3.12 21.37 0.47
N ARG A 146 3.30 20.06 0.51
CA ARG A 146 2.97 19.18 1.65
C ARG A 146 3.71 19.53 2.94
N ASN A 147 4.82 20.30 2.86
CA ASN A 147 5.57 20.70 4.05
C ASN A 147 5.02 21.97 4.70
N CYS A 148 4.64 22.99 3.90
CA CYS A 148 4.29 24.31 4.46
C CYS A 148 2.95 24.86 4.00
N GLY A 149 2.20 24.14 3.15
CA GLY A 149 0.89 24.58 2.65
C GLY A 149 0.97 25.70 1.59
N HIS A 150 2.16 26.01 1.04
CA HIS A 150 2.27 27.04 -0.01
C HIS A 150 1.53 26.59 -1.28
N ILE A 151 0.66 27.48 -1.79
CA ILE A 151 -0.17 27.23 -2.98
C ILE A 151 0.42 27.89 -4.20
N VAL A 152 0.47 27.17 -5.32
CA VAL A 152 0.85 27.67 -6.64
C VAL A 152 -0.15 27.21 -7.69
N VAL A 153 -0.50 28.09 -8.61
CA VAL A 153 -1.42 27.79 -9.73
C VAL A 153 -0.59 27.77 -11.02
N GLY A 154 -0.65 26.66 -11.76
CA GLY A 154 0.09 26.48 -13.01
C GLY A 154 0.02 25.05 -13.53
N GLU A 155 0.55 24.81 -14.73
CA GLU A 155 0.63 23.47 -15.33
C GLU A 155 1.68 22.58 -14.65
N GLN A 156 2.64 23.18 -13.94
CA GLN A 156 3.76 22.50 -13.31
C GLN A 156 4.00 23.00 -11.89
N ALA A 157 4.30 22.05 -10.99
CA ALA A 157 4.78 22.37 -9.66
C ALA A 157 6.18 23.00 -9.72
N PRO A 158 6.52 24.00 -8.87
CA PRO A 158 7.85 24.60 -8.80
C PRO A 158 8.92 23.56 -8.48
N GLU A 159 10.13 23.72 -9.03
CA GLU A 159 11.28 22.86 -8.67
C GLU A 159 11.66 22.98 -7.19
N ILE A 160 11.50 24.18 -6.63
CA ILE A 160 11.77 24.50 -5.22
C ILE A 160 10.62 25.35 -4.69
N CYS A 161 10.10 24.98 -3.53
CA CYS A 161 9.08 25.77 -2.86
C CYS A 161 9.64 27.15 -2.45
N PRO A 162 9.02 28.27 -2.92
CA PRO A 162 9.52 29.61 -2.63
C PRO A 162 9.38 30.03 -1.16
N THR A 163 8.55 29.33 -0.40
CA THR A 163 8.32 29.63 1.02
C THR A 163 9.26 28.86 1.94
N CYS A 164 9.49 27.56 1.71
CA CYS A 164 10.21 26.71 2.65
C CYS A 164 11.41 25.96 2.05
N ALA A 165 11.75 26.25 0.79
CA ALA A 165 12.88 25.69 0.05
C ALA A 165 12.90 24.15 -0.08
N HIS A 166 11.77 23.47 0.14
CA HIS A 166 11.64 22.04 -0.13
C HIS A 166 11.58 21.78 -1.64
N PRO A 167 12.12 20.65 -2.12
CA PRO A 167 12.14 20.33 -3.54
C PRO A 167 10.73 20.01 -4.09
N GLN A 168 10.59 20.00 -5.41
CA GLN A 168 9.35 19.69 -6.15
C GLN A 168 8.65 18.42 -5.66
N ALA A 169 9.43 17.44 -5.19
CA ALA A 169 8.89 16.17 -4.62
C ALA A 169 7.89 16.38 -3.45
N TYR A 170 7.87 17.55 -2.85
CA TYR A 170 6.92 17.89 -1.78
C TYR A 170 5.62 18.51 -2.30
N PHE A 171 5.47 18.73 -3.60
CA PHE A 171 4.22 19.25 -4.15
C PHE A 171 3.26 18.12 -4.54
N GLU A 172 1.99 18.38 -4.34
CA GLU A 172 0.88 17.57 -4.83
C GLU A 172 -0.22 18.47 -5.41
N ILE A 173 -1.14 17.88 -6.18
CA ILE A 173 -2.35 18.62 -6.59
C ILE A 173 -3.20 18.83 -5.34
N CYS A 174 -3.54 20.09 -5.05
CA CYS A 174 -4.39 20.43 -3.92
C CYS A 174 -5.76 19.78 -4.08
N ALA A 175 -6.19 19.02 -3.10
CA ALA A 175 -7.48 18.35 -3.06
C ALA A 175 -8.40 19.07 -2.07
N GLU A 176 -9.38 19.80 -2.59
CA GLU A 176 -10.46 20.42 -1.81
C GLU A 176 -11.71 19.55 -1.96
N ASN A 177 -11.95 18.67 -0.99
CA ASN A 177 -13.05 17.71 -1.00
C ASN A 177 -13.96 17.80 0.24
N TYR A 178 -14.00 18.97 0.88
CA TYR A 178 -14.80 19.29 2.06
C TYR A 178 -15.92 20.28 1.75
#